data_2b895aefb9adb726123d28549a75893a
#
_entry.id   2b895aefb9adb726123d28549a75893a
#
_cell.length_a   1.000
_cell.length_b   1.000
_cell.length_c   1.000
_cell.angle_alpha   90.00
_cell.angle_beta   90.00
_cell.angle_gamma   90.00
#
_symmetry.space_group_name_H-M   'P 1'
#
loop_
_entity.id
_entity.type
_entity.pdbx_description
1 polymer ?
#
loop_
_entity_poly.entity_id
_entity_poly.type
_entity_poly.pdbx_seq_one_letter_code
_entity_poly.pdbx_strand_id
1 'polypeptide(L)'
;MAKAGINKTALAKLGCEALCFMSDPETAEAAKLSGTTRAVASVDRAAKLGKPVIFACGNAPTALIRLYEHITAGDFSPAFVIGVPVGFVNVVQSKELIMSTGVPHIVARGRKGGSNVAAAIVNALLYMLTR
;
A
#
# COMPACT_ATOMS: atom_id res chain seq x y z
N MET A 1 7.79 0.49 -10.37
CA MET A 1 7.00 0.89 -9.20
C MET A 1 5.52 0.93 -9.57
N ALA A 2 4.65 0.57 -8.64
CA ALA A 2 3.20 0.52 -8.88
C ALA A 2 2.64 1.86 -9.37
N LYS A 3 3.06 2.98 -8.77
CA LYS A 3 2.60 4.32 -9.14
C LYS A 3 2.80 4.63 -10.63
N ALA A 4 3.92 4.22 -11.20
CA ALA A 4 4.23 4.49 -12.61
C ALA A 4 3.30 3.75 -13.58
N GLY A 5 2.74 2.62 -13.16
CA GLY A 5 1.81 1.82 -13.97
C GLY A 5 0.35 2.23 -13.85
N ILE A 6 -0.01 3.15 -12.96
CA ILE A 6 -1.39 3.57 -12.74
C ILE A 6 -1.83 4.55 -13.82
N ASN A 7 -3.05 4.39 -14.31
CA ASN A 7 -3.64 5.27 -15.32
C ASN A 7 -3.98 6.65 -14.72
N LYS A 8 -3.17 7.63 -15.04
CA LYS A 8 -3.30 8.99 -14.50
C LYS A 8 -4.58 9.70 -14.95
N THR A 9 -5.04 9.44 -16.17
CA THR A 9 -6.27 10.03 -16.69
C THR A 9 -7.49 9.55 -15.89
N ALA A 10 -7.57 8.26 -15.62
CA ALA A 10 -8.66 7.70 -14.81
C ALA A 10 -8.64 8.22 -13.37
N LEU A 11 -7.45 8.36 -12.76
CA LEU A 11 -7.32 8.98 -11.43
C LEU A 11 -7.86 10.41 -11.43
N ALA A 12 -7.49 11.21 -12.43
CA ALA A 12 -7.93 12.61 -12.53
C ALA A 12 -9.44 12.72 -12.63
N LYS A 13 -10.09 11.81 -13.37
CA LYS A 13 -11.57 11.79 -13.50
C LYS A 13 -12.27 11.58 -12.16
N LEU A 14 -11.65 10.85 -11.25
CA LEU A 14 -12.20 10.56 -9.92
C LEU A 14 -11.76 11.57 -8.86
N GLY A 15 -10.94 12.55 -9.22
CA GLY A 15 -10.37 13.50 -8.27
C GLY A 15 -9.38 12.86 -7.30
N CYS A 16 -8.77 11.75 -7.70
CA CYS A 16 -7.81 11.02 -6.88
C CYS A 16 -6.38 11.35 -7.23
N GLU A 17 -5.46 11.06 -6.32
CA GLU A 17 -4.04 11.30 -6.48
C GLU A 17 -3.26 10.05 -6.06
N ALA A 18 -2.25 9.68 -6.85
CA ALA A 18 -1.35 8.59 -6.51
C ALA A 18 -0.10 9.15 -5.86
N LEU A 19 0.23 8.67 -4.65
CA LEU A 19 1.40 9.09 -3.89
C LEU A 19 2.33 7.91 -3.65
N CYS A 20 3.63 8.18 -3.68
CA CYS A 20 4.66 7.22 -3.33
C CYS A 20 5.76 7.95 -2.56
N PHE A 21 5.96 7.56 -1.30
CA PHE A 21 6.92 8.22 -0.42
C PHE A 21 8.28 7.51 -0.36
N MET A 22 8.44 6.37 -1.03
CA MET A 22 9.65 5.55 -0.92
C MET A 22 10.94 6.26 -1.34
N SER A 23 10.87 7.10 -2.38
CA SER A 23 12.02 7.86 -2.88
C SER A 23 12.11 9.27 -2.32
N ASP A 24 11.19 9.65 -1.43
CA ASP A 24 11.16 10.98 -0.83
C ASP A 24 12.31 11.13 0.18
N PRO A 25 13.14 12.19 0.10
CA PRO A 25 14.22 12.41 1.07
C PRO A 25 13.73 12.49 2.52
N GLU A 26 12.56 13.07 2.75
CA GLU A 26 11.98 13.17 4.09
C GLU A 26 11.64 11.80 4.67
N THR A 27 11.18 10.88 3.82
CA THR A 27 10.90 9.49 4.21
C THR A 27 12.19 8.77 4.59
N ALA A 28 13.25 8.94 3.80
CA ALA A 28 14.55 8.35 4.08
C ALA A 28 15.11 8.84 5.42
N GLU A 29 14.99 10.14 5.68
CA GLU A 29 15.44 10.77 6.92
C GLU A 29 14.62 10.27 8.12
N ALA A 30 13.30 10.22 8.01
CA ALA A 30 12.42 9.70 9.05
C ALA A 30 12.73 8.24 9.39
N ALA A 31 12.98 7.41 8.38
CA ALA A 31 13.36 6.00 8.58
C ALA A 31 14.68 5.89 9.33
N LYS A 32 15.65 6.71 8.97
CA LYS A 32 16.98 6.72 9.60
C LYS A 32 16.89 7.16 11.06
N LEU A 33 16.13 8.21 11.36
CA LEU A 33 15.94 8.71 12.73
C LEU A 33 15.21 7.73 13.63
N SER A 34 14.23 7.01 13.10
CA SER A 34 13.46 6.02 13.88
C SER A 34 14.09 4.63 13.91
N GLY A 35 15.17 4.40 13.15
CA GLY A 35 15.77 3.08 13.04
C GLY A 35 14.90 2.08 12.29
N THR A 36 14.06 2.54 11.37
CA THR A 36 13.15 1.70 10.59
C THR A 36 13.49 1.73 9.10
N THR A 37 12.73 1.01 8.29
CA THR A 37 12.88 1.00 6.84
C THR A 37 12.08 2.15 6.19
N ARG A 38 12.40 2.46 4.94
CA ARG A 38 11.62 3.43 4.15
C ARG A 38 10.17 2.98 3.98
N ALA A 39 9.95 1.67 3.85
CA ALA A 39 8.59 1.12 3.73
C ALA A 39 7.76 1.45 4.96
N VAL A 40 8.30 1.23 6.16
CA VAL A 40 7.63 1.56 7.42
C VAL A 40 7.38 3.06 7.53
N ALA A 41 8.38 3.89 7.24
CA ALA A 41 8.24 5.35 7.29
C ALA A 41 7.20 5.85 6.29
N SER A 42 7.11 5.24 5.10
CA SER A 42 6.09 5.58 4.10
C SER A 42 4.68 5.32 4.60
N VAL A 43 4.45 4.20 5.28
CA VAL A 43 3.15 3.87 5.88
C VAL A 43 2.80 4.90 6.95
N ASP A 44 3.75 5.25 7.81
CA ASP A 44 3.53 6.23 8.88
C ASP A 44 3.16 7.61 8.31
N ARG A 45 3.80 8.02 7.21
CA ARG A 45 3.44 9.27 6.53
C ARG A 45 2.03 9.22 5.93
N ALA A 46 1.66 8.10 5.29
CA ALA A 46 0.32 7.92 4.74
C ALA A 46 -0.74 7.99 5.83
N ALA A 47 -0.47 7.42 7.00
CA ALA A 47 -1.39 7.45 8.14
C ALA A 47 -1.68 8.87 8.63
N LYS A 48 -0.75 9.81 8.41
CA LYS A 48 -0.88 11.21 8.84
C LYS A 48 -1.60 12.12 7.85
N LEU A 49 -1.97 11.61 6.67
CA LEU A 49 -2.60 12.44 5.64
C LEU A 49 -4.01 12.93 6.03
N GLY A 50 -4.70 12.22 6.92
CA GLY A 50 -6.05 12.60 7.33
C GLY A 50 -7.10 12.46 6.24
N LYS A 51 -6.84 11.69 5.20
CA LYS A 51 -7.72 11.46 4.05
C LYS A 51 -8.00 9.98 3.90
N PRO A 52 -9.12 9.59 3.26
CA PRO A 52 -9.32 8.19 2.90
C PRO A 52 -8.19 7.71 1.97
N VAL A 53 -7.59 6.58 2.32
CA VAL A 53 -6.42 6.05 1.59
C VAL A 53 -6.71 4.63 1.12
N ILE A 54 -6.41 4.38 -0.15
CA ILE A 54 -6.31 3.02 -0.70
C ILE A 54 -4.83 2.68 -0.74
N PHE A 55 -4.46 1.63 -0.03
CA PHE A 55 -3.07 1.25 0.12
C PHE A 55 -2.73 0.14 -0.87
N ALA A 56 -1.79 0.38 -1.77
CA ALA A 56 -1.35 -0.62 -2.74
C ALA A 56 0.12 -0.99 -2.47
N CYS A 57 0.37 -2.25 -2.16
CA CYS A 57 1.70 -2.76 -1.85
C CYS A 57 2.04 -3.91 -2.79
N GLY A 58 3.07 -3.72 -3.61
CA GLY A 58 3.53 -4.73 -4.57
C GLY A 58 4.95 -5.21 -4.33
N ASN A 59 5.66 -4.67 -3.35
CA ASN A 59 7.09 -4.96 -3.20
C ASN A 59 7.53 -5.15 -1.75
N ALA A 60 7.05 -4.39 -0.80
CA ALA A 60 7.58 -4.38 0.56
C ALA A 60 6.61 -5.01 1.57
N PRO A 61 6.83 -6.29 1.96
CA PRO A 61 5.98 -6.94 2.97
C PRO A 61 5.96 -6.19 4.31
N THR A 62 7.07 -5.53 4.66
CA THR A 62 7.15 -4.74 5.89
C THR A 62 6.14 -3.60 5.92
N ALA A 63 5.76 -3.05 4.77
CA ALA A 63 4.72 -2.04 4.70
C ALA A 63 3.36 -2.59 5.14
N LEU A 64 3.01 -3.80 4.73
CA LEU A 64 1.76 -4.45 5.16
C LEU A 64 1.77 -4.74 6.66
N ILE A 65 2.90 -5.18 7.19
CA ILE A 65 3.05 -5.46 8.62
C ILE A 65 2.85 -4.18 9.42
N ARG A 66 3.46 -3.07 8.99
CA ARG A 66 3.29 -1.77 9.66
C ARG A 66 1.85 -1.29 9.58
N LEU A 67 1.20 -1.47 8.44
CA LEU A 67 -0.20 -1.15 8.26
C LEU A 67 -1.08 -1.96 9.21
N TYR A 68 -0.80 -3.25 9.37
CA TYR A 68 -1.47 -4.11 10.33
C TYR A 68 -1.32 -3.57 11.76
N GLU A 69 -0.13 -3.13 12.14
CA GLU A 69 0.12 -2.53 13.46
C GLU A 69 -0.74 -1.29 13.70
N HIS A 70 -0.85 -0.40 12.70
CA HIS A 70 -1.72 0.79 12.80
C HIS A 70 -3.20 0.42 12.93
N ILE A 71 -3.66 -0.56 12.16
CA ILE A 71 -5.07 -1.00 12.19
C ILE A 71 -5.40 -1.59 13.55
N THR A 72 -4.54 -2.44 14.10
CA THR A 72 -4.78 -3.09 15.40
C THR A 72 -4.65 -2.12 16.56
N ALA A 73 -3.79 -1.10 16.44
CA ALA A 73 -3.68 -0.04 17.43
C ALA A 73 -4.85 0.94 17.40
N GLY A 74 -5.60 0.98 16.29
CA GLY A 74 -6.76 1.86 16.13
C GLY A 74 -6.42 3.29 15.76
N ASP A 75 -5.17 3.60 15.40
CA ASP A 75 -4.75 4.96 15.06
C ASP A 75 -4.88 5.29 13.57
N PHE A 76 -5.03 4.28 12.71
CA PHE A 76 -5.25 4.47 11.29
C PHE A 76 -5.89 3.23 10.69
N SER A 77 -6.89 3.43 9.82
CA SER A 77 -7.51 2.35 9.05
C SER A 77 -7.67 2.79 7.60
N PRO A 78 -7.05 2.10 6.64
CA PRO A 78 -7.22 2.45 5.22
C PRO A 78 -8.64 2.11 4.75
N ALA A 79 -9.10 2.80 3.71
CA ALA A 79 -10.39 2.50 3.09
C ALA A 79 -10.37 1.16 2.35
N PHE A 80 -9.21 0.79 1.79
CA PHE A 80 -9.03 -0.44 1.04
C PHE A 80 -7.55 -0.79 0.97
N VAL A 81 -7.22 -2.07 0.94
CA VAL A 81 -5.83 -2.54 0.82
C VAL A 81 -5.68 -3.46 -0.38
N ILE A 82 -4.71 -3.18 -1.22
CA ILE A 82 -4.25 -4.08 -2.28
C ILE A 82 -2.91 -4.63 -1.84
N GLY A 83 -2.92 -5.86 -1.31
CA GLY A 83 -1.74 -6.48 -0.72
C GLY A 83 -1.20 -7.59 -1.61
N VAL A 84 -0.30 -7.26 -2.51
CA VAL A 84 0.27 -8.20 -3.47
C VAL A 84 1.81 -8.16 -3.51
N PRO A 85 2.50 -8.08 -2.35
CA PRO A 85 3.96 -8.17 -2.37
C PRO A 85 4.40 -9.54 -2.91
N VAL A 86 5.57 -9.57 -3.54
CA VAL A 86 6.16 -10.77 -4.11
C VAL A 86 7.43 -11.14 -3.36
N GLY A 87 7.74 -12.45 -3.25
CA GLY A 87 8.98 -12.94 -2.65
C GLY A 87 8.75 -14.01 -1.60
N PHE A 88 9.74 -14.19 -0.71
CA PHE A 88 9.76 -15.27 0.26
C PHE A 88 9.70 -14.81 1.70
N VAL A 89 10.49 -13.78 2.06
CA VAL A 89 10.64 -13.35 3.47
C VAL A 89 9.44 -12.50 3.88
N ASN A 90 8.66 -13.01 4.83
CA ASN A 90 7.50 -12.35 5.43
C ASN A 90 6.36 -12.02 4.44
N VAL A 91 6.42 -12.47 3.18
CA VAL A 91 5.39 -12.16 2.19
C VAL A 91 4.06 -12.80 2.56
N VAL A 92 4.06 -14.12 2.80
CA VAL A 92 2.83 -14.83 3.16
C VAL A 92 2.28 -14.32 4.49
N GLN A 93 3.14 -14.16 5.50
CA GLN A 93 2.74 -13.70 6.82
C GLN A 93 2.10 -12.30 6.77
N SER A 94 2.69 -11.37 6.03
CA SER A 94 2.15 -10.01 5.91
C SER A 94 0.76 -10.00 5.29
N LYS A 95 0.54 -10.82 4.26
CA LYS A 95 -0.77 -10.95 3.62
C LYS A 95 -1.82 -11.53 4.57
N GLU A 96 -1.47 -12.58 5.29
CA GLU A 96 -2.39 -13.20 6.25
C GLU A 96 -2.77 -12.24 7.38
N LEU A 97 -1.83 -11.45 7.87
CA LEU A 97 -2.09 -10.44 8.90
C LEU A 97 -3.10 -9.39 8.39
N ILE A 98 -2.93 -8.89 7.19
CA ILE A 98 -3.87 -7.92 6.61
C ILE A 98 -5.26 -8.54 6.43
N MET A 99 -5.34 -9.77 5.94
CA MET A 99 -6.63 -10.44 5.77
C MET A 99 -7.37 -10.62 7.10
N SER A 100 -6.64 -10.79 8.19
CA SER A 100 -7.23 -10.98 9.53
C SER A 100 -7.85 -9.71 10.12
N THR A 101 -7.54 -8.52 9.58
CA THR A 101 -8.02 -7.24 10.14
C THR A 101 -9.48 -6.92 9.84
N GLY A 102 -10.07 -7.56 8.83
CA GLY A 102 -11.43 -7.26 8.40
C GLY A 102 -11.54 -6.01 7.51
N VAL A 103 -10.44 -5.31 7.23
CA VAL A 103 -10.43 -4.18 6.29
C VAL A 103 -10.69 -4.70 4.88
N PRO A 104 -11.50 -4.00 4.04
CA PRO A 104 -11.68 -4.40 2.65
C PRO A 104 -10.34 -4.53 1.93
N HIS A 105 -10.12 -5.64 1.24
CA HIS A 105 -8.83 -5.91 0.63
C HIS A 105 -8.92 -6.79 -0.61
N ILE A 106 -7.89 -6.72 -1.44
CA ILE A 106 -7.58 -7.68 -2.50
C ILE A 106 -6.15 -8.16 -2.23
N VAL A 107 -6.00 -9.46 -2.04
CA VAL A 107 -4.71 -10.09 -1.74
C VAL A 107 -4.50 -11.28 -2.66
N ALA A 108 -3.34 -11.34 -3.33
CA ALA A 108 -2.93 -12.54 -4.05
C ALA A 108 -2.25 -13.47 -3.04
N ARG A 109 -2.94 -14.48 -2.57
CA ARG A 109 -2.43 -15.40 -1.55
C ARG A 109 -1.13 -16.08 -2.03
N GLY A 110 -0.26 -16.39 -1.07
CA GLY A 110 1.01 -17.02 -1.35
C GLY A 110 2.10 -16.01 -1.65
N ARG A 111 3.07 -16.41 -2.47
CA ARG A 111 4.31 -15.64 -2.69
C ARG A 111 4.30 -14.80 -3.96
N LYS A 112 3.27 -14.92 -4.78
CA LYS A 112 3.19 -14.22 -6.06
C LYS A 112 2.55 -12.84 -5.92
N GLY A 113 2.96 -11.93 -6.80
CA GLY A 113 2.47 -10.57 -6.81
C GLY A 113 3.43 -9.66 -7.56
N GLY A 114 3.63 -8.47 -7.03
CA GLY A 114 4.57 -7.49 -7.55
C GLY A 114 3.93 -6.15 -7.87
N SER A 115 4.77 -5.16 -8.16
CA SER A 115 4.32 -3.80 -8.47
C SER A 115 3.44 -3.76 -9.72
N ASN A 116 3.72 -4.57 -10.73
CA ASN A 116 2.89 -4.64 -11.93
C ASN A 116 1.50 -5.19 -11.62
N VAL A 117 1.41 -6.19 -10.74
CA VAL A 117 0.13 -6.74 -10.29
C VAL A 117 -0.65 -5.70 -9.51
N ALA A 118 0.00 -4.98 -8.60
CA ALA A 118 -0.63 -3.90 -7.83
C ALA A 118 -1.20 -2.83 -8.76
N ALA A 119 -0.43 -2.36 -9.73
CA ALA A 119 -0.86 -1.37 -10.71
C ALA A 119 -2.03 -1.88 -11.55
N ALA A 120 -1.99 -3.14 -11.99
CA ALA A 120 -3.06 -3.75 -12.77
C ALA A 120 -4.37 -3.80 -11.99
N ILE A 121 -4.33 -4.14 -10.70
CA ILE A 121 -5.52 -4.15 -9.84
C ILE A 121 -6.08 -2.75 -9.68
N VAL A 122 -5.23 -1.76 -9.40
CA VAL A 122 -5.66 -0.36 -9.29
C VAL A 122 -6.34 0.10 -10.58
N ASN A 123 -5.73 -0.16 -11.73
CA ASN A 123 -6.29 0.21 -13.02
C ASN A 123 -7.63 -0.49 -13.29
N ALA A 124 -7.75 -1.76 -12.94
CA ALA A 124 -9.01 -2.49 -13.09
C ALA A 124 -10.14 -1.84 -12.29
N LEU A 125 -9.87 -1.46 -11.04
CA LEU A 125 -10.83 -0.75 -10.19
C LEU A 125 -11.18 0.62 -10.78
N LEU A 126 -10.19 1.37 -11.26
CA LEU A 126 -10.41 2.67 -11.90
C LEU A 126 -11.30 2.54 -13.14
N TYR A 127 -11.06 1.55 -13.98
CA TYR A 127 -11.87 1.32 -15.19
C TYR A 127 -13.31 0.96 -14.85
N MET A 128 -13.54 0.20 -13.79
CA MET A 128 -14.89 -0.11 -13.33
C MET A 128 -15.66 1.13 -12.91
N LEU A 129 -14.96 2.14 -12.38
CA LEU A 129 -15.57 3.38 -11.88
C LEU A 129 -15.69 4.48 -12.94
N THR A 130 -14.91 4.42 -14.02
CA THR A 130 -14.85 5.47 -15.04
C THR A 130 -15.46 5.08 -16.40
N ARG A 131 -15.87 3.83 -16.56
CA ARG A 131 -16.48 3.33 -17.80
C ARG A 131 -18.00 3.19 -17.68
#